data_389d33b43bde356c967429fa1dbeb5be
#
_entry.id   389d33b43bde356c967429fa1dbeb5be
#
_cell.length_a   1.000
_cell.length_b   1.000
_cell.length_c   1.000
_cell.angle_alpha   90.00
_cell.angle_beta   90.00
_cell.angle_gamma   90.00
#
_symmetry.space_group_name_H-M   'P 1'
#
loop_
_entity.id
_entity.type
_entity.pdbx_description
1 polymer ?
#
loop_
_entity_poly.entity_id
_entity_poly.type
_entity_poly.pdbx_seq_one_letter_code
_entity_poly.pdbx_strand_id
1 'polypeptide(L)'
;MQQHMKSGLEVATFLASHPDVCNVSHPLLPNHPQYLLALDQHSGRHSGVHEQDEISFNSLKSSGMVAFELSSTMAAQKFISLLKVVKGAASLGSSHSLVCQPAKLTHVMCTQEVITFLLTEKEFSLSF
;
A
#
# COMPACT_ATOMS: atom_id res chain seq x y z
N MET A 1 -7.73 11.10 8.59
CA MET A 1 -7.79 10.39 7.29
C MET A 1 -7.06 11.11 6.15
N GLN A 2 -7.23 12.42 5.92
CA GLN A 2 -6.53 13.12 4.82
C GLN A 2 -5.00 12.97 4.88
N GLN A 3 -4.40 13.13 6.05
CA GLN A 3 -2.95 12.96 6.22
C GLN A 3 -2.50 11.53 5.94
N HIS A 4 -3.26 10.52 6.36
CA HIS A 4 -2.94 9.11 6.08
C HIS A 4 -2.93 8.82 4.58
N MET A 5 -3.93 9.32 3.84
CA MET A 5 -4.02 9.15 2.39
C MET A 5 -2.85 9.83 1.66
N LYS A 6 -2.51 11.05 2.08
CA LYS A 6 -1.37 11.78 1.52
C LYS A 6 -0.06 11.03 1.78
N SER A 7 0.19 10.64 3.04
CA SER A 7 1.40 9.88 3.40
C SER A 7 1.47 8.53 2.68
N GLY A 8 0.34 7.81 2.56
CA GLY A 8 0.28 6.55 1.82
C GLY A 8 0.69 6.70 0.36
N LEU A 9 0.17 7.71 -0.33
CA LEU A 9 0.52 7.96 -1.72
C LEU A 9 1.99 8.43 -1.89
N GLU A 10 2.48 9.30 -1.02
CA GLU A 10 3.87 9.75 -1.04
C GLU A 10 4.84 8.57 -0.86
N VAL A 11 4.57 7.69 0.10
CA VAL A 11 5.38 6.50 0.33
C VAL A 11 5.23 5.48 -0.80
N ALA A 12 4.03 5.27 -1.34
CA ALA A 12 3.84 4.40 -2.50
C ALA A 12 4.66 4.88 -3.71
N THR A 13 4.67 6.18 -3.97
CA THR A 13 5.45 6.79 -5.05
C THR A 13 6.95 6.62 -4.83
N PHE A 14 7.42 6.84 -3.60
CA PHE A 14 8.82 6.62 -3.22
C PHE A 14 9.22 5.16 -3.43
N LEU A 15 8.43 4.22 -2.91
CA LEU A 15 8.71 2.78 -3.05
C LEU A 15 8.71 2.33 -4.52
N ALA A 16 7.80 2.87 -5.35
CA ALA A 16 7.75 2.54 -6.78
C ALA A 16 8.99 2.98 -7.56
N SER A 17 9.75 3.94 -7.04
CA SER A 17 11.02 4.39 -7.64
C SER A 17 12.26 3.70 -7.03
N HIS A 18 12.09 2.88 -5.98
CA HIS A 18 13.22 2.30 -5.26
C HIS A 18 13.75 1.02 -5.95
N PRO A 19 15.06 0.89 -6.18
CA PRO A 19 15.63 -0.24 -6.95
C PRO A 19 15.45 -1.61 -6.29
N ASP A 20 15.34 -1.67 -4.96
CA ASP A 20 15.15 -2.93 -4.21
C ASP A 20 13.68 -3.37 -4.11
N VAL A 21 12.75 -2.56 -4.62
CA VAL A 21 11.31 -2.84 -4.61
C VAL A 21 10.90 -3.36 -5.99
N CYS A 22 10.34 -4.56 -6.03
CA CYS A 22 9.95 -5.21 -7.28
C CYS A 22 8.55 -4.78 -7.73
N ASN A 23 7.65 -4.58 -6.78
CA ASN A 23 6.27 -4.24 -7.07
C ASN A 23 5.69 -3.36 -5.96
N VAL A 24 4.80 -2.43 -6.33
CA VAL A 24 4.04 -1.60 -5.40
C VAL A 24 2.59 -1.55 -5.86
N SER A 25 1.68 -1.85 -4.96
CA SER A 25 0.24 -1.76 -5.18
C SER A 25 -0.35 -0.64 -4.33
N HIS A 26 -0.83 0.38 -5.00
CA HIS A 26 -1.63 1.46 -4.43
C HIS A 26 -2.59 1.99 -5.50
N PRO A 27 -3.90 2.17 -5.18
CA PRO A 27 -4.93 2.47 -6.19
C PRO A 27 -4.67 3.75 -7.00
N LEU A 28 -3.96 4.72 -6.43
CA LEU A 28 -3.65 5.99 -7.08
C LEU A 28 -2.26 6.01 -7.77
N LEU A 29 -1.60 4.90 -7.93
CA LEU A 29 -0.41 4.81 -8.79
C LEU A 29 -0.85 4.59 -10.25
N PRO A 30 -0.29 5.33 -11.23
CA PRO A 30 -0.71 5.24 -12.63
C PRO A 30 -0.55 3.83 -13.25
N ASN A 31 0.37 3.02 -12.73
CA ASN A 31 0.59 1.65 -13.17
C ASN A 31 -0.34 0.62 -12.51
N HIS A 32 -1.23 1.05 -11.58
CA HIS A 32 -2.18 0.13 -10.96
C HIS A 32 -3.26 -0.29 -11.95
N PRO A 33 -3.60 -1.59 -12.05
CA PRO A 33 -4.58 -2.09 -13.04
C PRO A 33 -5.95 -1.41 -12.97
N GLN A 34 -6.34 -0.96 -11.80
CA GLN A 34 -7.64 -0.32 -11.55
C GLN A 34 -7.51 1.19 -11.29
N TYR A 35 -6.44 1.81 -11.78
CA TYR A 35 -6.19 3.25 -11.55
C TYR A 35 -7.36 4.14 -11.98
N LEU A 36 -7.88 3.95 -13.19
CA LEU A 36 -9.00 4.75 -13.71
C LEU A 36 -10.27 4.53 -12.89
N LEU A 37 -10.55 3.31 -12.49
CA LEU A 37 -11.67 2.99 -11.61
C LEU A 37 -11.50 3.66 -10.23
N ALA A 38 -10.30 3.63 -9.67
CA ALA A 38 -9.98 4.28 -8.42
C ALA A 38 -10.16 5.80 -8.49
N LEU A 39 -9.73 6.42 -9.58
CA LEU A 39 -9.96 7.86 -9.82
C LEU A 39 -11.46 8.18 -9.85
N ASP A 40 -12.25 7.40 -10.54
CA ASP A 40 -13.69 7.60 -10.63
C ASP A 40 -14.37 7.46 -9.25
N GLN A 41 -14.10 6.36 -8.55
CA GLN A 41 -14.70 6.08 -7.24
C GLN A 41 -14.25 7.05 -6.14
N HIS A 42 -12.99 7.49 -6.17
CA HIS A 42 -12.43 8.34 -5.11
C HIS A 42 -12.50 9.84 -5.40
N SER A 43 -12.91 10.24 -6.61
CA SER A 43 -13.05 11.66 -6.98
C SER A 43 -14.26 12.35 -6.37
N GLY A 44 -15.17 11.60 -5.74
CA GLY A 44 -16.43 12.15 -5.21
C GLY A 44 -17.46 12.53 -6.29
N ARG A 45 -17.27 12.11 -7.53
CA ARG A 45 -18.12 12.43 -8.69
C ARG A 45 -19.54 11.85 -8.63
N HIS A 46 -19.90 11.09 -7.61
CA HIS A 46 -21.26 10.54 -7.45
C HIS A 46 -22.35 11.61 -7.21
N SER A 47 -22.00 12.89 -7.23
CA SER A 47 -22.93 14.00 -6.98
C SER A 47 -22.87 15.05 -8.11
N GLY A 48 -23.09 14.66 -9.38
CA GLY A 48 -23.50 15.61 -10.44
C GLY A 48 -22.55 16.77 -10.74
N VAL A 49 -21.25 16.63 -10.50
CA VAL A 49 -20.26 17.66 -10.83
C VAL A 49 -19.80 17.47 -12.27
N HIS A 50 -19.83 18.56 -13.04
CA HIS A 50 -19.55 18.62 -14.49
C HIS A 50 -18.16 18.08 -14.86
N GLU A 51 -18.09 17.48 -16.05
CA GLU A 51 -16.91 16.82 -16.68
C GLU A 51 -15.66 17.70 -16.88
N GLN A 52 -15.67 18.98 -16.49
CA GLN A 52 -14.61 19.94 -16.80
C GLN A 52 -13.73 20.35 -15.61
N ASP A 53 -14.01 19.89 -14.40
CA ASP A 53 -13.17 20.22 -13.26
C ASP A 53 -11.94 19.30 -13.22
N GLU A 54 -10.75 19.88 -13.33
CA GLU A 54 -9.49 19.18 -13.09
C GLU A 54 -9.53 18.50 -11.72
N ILE A 55 -9.35 17.19 -11.70
CA ILE A 55 -9.28 16.41 -10.45
C ILE A 55 -8.04 16.88 -9.70
N SER A 56 -8.23 17.77 -8.73
CA SER A 56 -7.15 18.11 -7.84
C SER A 56 -6.76 16.86 -7.02
N PHE A 57 -5.51 16.49 -7.04
CA PHE A 57 -4.95 15.38 -6.25
C PHE A 57 -5.31 15.50 -4.75
N ASN A 58 -5.51 16.72 -4.27
CA ASN A 58 -5.91 17.01 -2.89
C ASN A 58 -7.38 16.64 -2.59
N SER A 59 -8.22 16.44 -3.61
CA SER A 59 -9.62 16.03 -3.45
C SER A 59 -9.82 14.52 -3.51
N LEU A 60 -8.83 13.75 -3.98
CA LEU A 60 -8.90 12.30 -4.05
C LEU A 60 -8.85 11.67 -2.66
N LYS A 61 -9.90 10.91 -2.34
CA LYS A 61 -10.00 10.16 -1.08
C LYS A 61 -9.61 8.72 -1.34
N SER A 62 -8.39 8.34 -0.98
CA SER A 62 -7.89 6.98 -1.13
C SER A 62 -7.56 6.34 0.22
N SER A 63 -6.82 5.27 0.19
CA SER A 63 -6.35 4.54 1.37
C SER A 63 -4.99 5.06 1.85
N GLY A 64 -4.73 4.96 3.15
CA GLY A 64 -3.38 5.03 3.71
C GLY A 64 -2.65 3.68 3.68
N MET A 65 -3.19 2.68 2.99
CA MET A 65 -2.60 1.35 2.87
C MET A 65 -1.77 1.25 1.59
N VAL A 66 -0.58 0.68 1.70
CA VAL A 66 0.33 0.42 0.57
C VAL A 66 0.80 -1.02 0.68
N ALA A 67 0.68 -1.80 -0.38
CA ALA A 67 1.33 -3.10 -0.48
C ALA A 67 2.56 -3.00 -1.39
N PHE A 68 3.63 -3.71 -1.04
CA PHE A 68 4.85 -3.73 -1.85
C PHE A 68 5.62 -5.04 -1.66
N GLU A 69 6.44 -5.36 -2.65
CA GLU A 69 7.24 -6.59 -2.69
C GLU A 69 8.72 -6.24 -2.84
N LEU A 70 9.56 -6.90 -2.03
CA LEU A 70 11.02 -6.79 -2.11
C LEU A 70 11.61 -7.93 -2.94
N SER A 71 12.85 -7.75 -3.40
CA SER A 71 13.54 -8.67 -4.31
C SER A 71 13.80 -10.06 -3.71
N SER A 72 13.88 -10.18 -2.39
CA SER A 72 14.15 -11.48 -1.73
C SER A 72 13.61 -11.53 -0.31
N THR A 73 13.39 -12.76 0.19
CA THR A 73 13.00 -13.00 1.60
C THR A 73 14.05 -12.50 2.59
N MET A 74 15.33 -12.55 2.23
CA MET A 74 16.42 -11.99 3.06
C MET A 74 16.34 -10.46 3.11
N ALA A 75 16.06 -9.80 1.99
CA ALA A 75 15.86 -8.36 1.95
C ALA A 75 14.65 -7.97 2.81
N ALA A 76 13.58 -8.74 2.76
CA ALA A 76 12.39 -8.57 3.58
C ALA A 76 12.68 -8.65 5.09
N GLN A 77 13.43 -9.64 5.53
CA GLN A 77 13.83 -9.80 6.94
C GLN A 77 14.72 -8.64 7.40
N LYS A 78 15.70 -8.27 6.59
CA LYS A 78 16.60 -7.16 6.87
C LYS A 78 15.82 -5.84 6.95
N PHE A 79 14.88 -5.61 6.04
CA PHE A 79 14.03 -4.42 6.04
C PHE A 79 13.31 -4.25 7.39
N ILE A 80 12.60 -5.27 7.88
CA ILE A 80 11.89 -5.20 9.16
C ILE A 80 12.85 -4.89 10.32
N SER A 81 14.04 -5.50 10.33
CA SER A 81 15.03 -5.32 11.41
C SER A 81 15.62 -3.90 11.47
N LEU A 82 15.60 -3.17 10.36
CA LEU A 82 16.15 -1.82 10.26
C LEU A 82 15.11 -0.71 10.55
N LEU A 83 13.84 -1.05 10.64
CA LEU A 83 12.78 -0.08 10.91
C LEU A 83 12.91 0.52 12.30
N LYS A 84 12.91 1.86 12.38
CA LYS A 84 12.98 2.61 13.65
C LYS A 84 11.67 3.33 13.98
N VAL A 85 10.97 3.82 12.97
CA VAL A 85 9.78 4.65 13.12
C VAL A 85 8.51 3.83 12.88
N VAL A 86 8.49 3.04 11.82
CA VAL A 86 7.38 2.16 11.48
C VAL A 86 7.47 0.89 12.33
N LYS A 87 6.38 0.51 12.98
CA LYS A 87 6.34 -0.65 13.87
C LYS A 87 5.83 -1.89 13.12
N GLY A 88 6.46 -3.04 13.39
CA GLY A 88 6.01 -4.33 12.87
C GLY A 88 4.77 -4.81 13.63
N ALA A 89 3.59 -4.64 13.04
CA ALA A 89 2.31 -5.10 13.61
C ALA A 89 1.24 -5.22 12.53
N ALA A 90 0.33 -6.17 12.72
CA ALA A 90 -0.88 -6.31 11.89
C ALA A 90 -2.01 -5.51 12.52
N SER A 91 -2.15 -4.25 12.13
CA SER A 91 -3.24 -3.36 12.53
C SER A 91 -3.38 -2.23 11.54
N LEU A 92 -4.43 -1.43 11.66
CA LEU A 92 -4.69 -0.25 10.85
C LEU A 92 -5.46 0.81 11.66
N GLY A 93 -5.48 2.07 11.17
CA GLY A 93 -6.23 3.16 11.79
C GLY A 93 -5.63 3.70 13.09
N SER A 94 -4.37 3.41 13.37
CA SER A 94 -3.64 3.90 14.52
C SER A 94 -2.95 5.25 14.22
N SER A 95 -2.49 5.93 15.25
CA SER A 95 -1.63 7.11 15.13
C SER A 95 -0.17 6.78 14.76
N HIS A 96 0.15 5.50 14.64
CA HIS A 96 1.47 4.99 14.28
C HIS A 96 1.43 4.38 12.89
N SER A 97 2.49 4.58 12.12
CA SER A 97 2.71 3.84 10.89
C SER A 97 3.10 2.40 11.22
N LEU A 98 2.42 1.45 10.60
CA LEU A 98 2.58 0.02 10.86
C LEU A 98 2.95 -0.70 9.57
N VAL A 99 3.75 -1.75 9.68
CA VAL A 99 4.08 -2.66 8.59
C VAL A 99 3.88 -4.09 9.03
N CYS A 100 3.29 -4.90 8.19
CA CYS A 100 3.25 -6.35 8.40
C CYS A 100 3.73 -7.10 7.17
N GLN A 101 4.24 -8.29 7.42
CA GLN A 101 4.50 -9.30 6.41
C GLN A 101 3.37 -10.33 6.51
N PRO A 102 2.37 -10.31 5.61
CA PRO A 102 1.16 -11.10 5.78
C PRO A 102 1.43 -12.60 5.92
N ALA A 103 2.36 -13.13 5.13
CA ALA A 103 2.74 -14.55 5.16
C ALA A 103 3.23 -15.02 6.55
N LYS A 104 3.82 -14.12 7.36
CA LYS A 104 4.38 -14.47 8.68
C LYS A 104 3.52 -14.05 9.87
N LEU A 105 2.59 -13.12 9.68
CA LEU A 105 1.78 -12.57 10.75
C LEU A 105 0.32 -13.02 10.68
N THR A 106 -0.35 -12.72 9.58
CA THR A 106 -1.81 -12.92 9.47
C THR A 106 -2.19 -14.25 8.82
N HIS A 107 -1.29 -14.83 8.01
CA HIS A 107 -1.54 -16.05 7.24
C HIS A 107 -0.64 -17.23 7.68
N VAL A 108 -0.07 -17.16 8.87
CA VAL A 108 0.82 -18.20 9.41
C VAL A 108 0.13 -19.57 9.56
N MET A 109 -1.20 -19.57 9.69
CA MET A 109 -2.01 -20.81 9.78
C MET A 109 -2.43 -21.37 8.42
N CYS A 110 -2.15 -20.67 7.32
CA CYS A 110 -2.42 -21.16 5.99
C CYS A 110 -1.39 -22.21 5.56
N THR A 111 -1.80 -23.13 4.69
CA THR A 111 -0.85 -24.08 4.09
C THR A 111 0.14 -23.34 3.20
N GLN A 112 1.34 -23.93 3.02
CA GLN A 112 2.38 -23.31 2.19
C GLN A 112 1.91 -23.10 0.74
N GLU A 113 1.04 -23.95 0.22
CA GLU A 113 0.44 -23.80 -1.11
C GLU A 113 -0.42 -22.55 -1.22
N VAL A 114 -1.25 -22.29 -0.21
CA VAL A 114 -2.10 -21.08 -0.15
C VAL A 114 -1.25 -19.81 0.01
N ILE A 115 -0.22 -19.84 0.83
CA ILE A 115 0.71 -18.72 0.98
C ILE A 115 1.40 -18.43 -0.34
N THR A 116 1.90 -19.45 -1.02
CA THR A 116 2.58 -19.31 -2.33
C THR A 116 1.64 -18.78 -3.41
N PHE A 117 0.37 -19.16 -3.38
CA PHE A 117 -0.63 -18.74 -4.37
C PHE A 117 -1.14 -17.30 -4.13
N LEU A 118 -1.42 -16.93 -2.88
CA LEU A 118 -2.05 -15.66 -2.54
C LEU A 118 -1.05 -14.56 -2.17
N LEU A 119 0.07 -14.94 -1.58
CA LEU A 119 1.03 -14.01 -1.00
C LEU A 119 2.45 -14.51 -1.27
N THR A 120 3.34 -13.61 -1.60
CA THR A 120 4.76 -13.93 -1.58
C THR A 120 5.34 -13.66 -0.19
N GLU A 121 6.33 -14.44 0.23
CA GLU A 121 7.06 -14.18 1.49
C GLU A 121 7.84 -12.85 1.49
N LYS A 122 7.83 -12.16 0.38
CA LYS A 122 8.51 -10.88 0.13
C LYS A 122 7.57 -9.70 0.18
N GLU A 123 6.25 -9.97 0.29
CA GLU A 123 5.21 -8.96 0.28
C GLU A 123 5.01 -8.34 1.65
N PHE A 124 4.77 -7.04 1.66
CA PHE A 124 4.47 -6.24 2.84
C PHE A 124 3.20 -5.45 2.65
N SER A 125 2.47 -5.25 3.74
CA SER A 125 1.42 -4.27 3.85
C SER A 125 1.84 -3.19 4.84
N LEU A 126 1.82 -1.94 4.41
CA LEU A 126 2.15 -0.76 5.18
C LEU A 126 0.88 0.07 5.38
N SER A 127 0.62 0.51 6.60
CA SER A 127 -0.49 1.39 6.95
C SER A 127 -0.01 2.64 7.69
N PHE A 128 -0.66 3.76 7.42
CA PHE A 128 -0.39 5.08 7.98
C PHE A 128 -1.55 5.56 8.83
#